data_feac7dbbe8b077a909e196b0f6af72de
#
_entry.id   feac7dbbe8b077a909e196b0f6af72de
#
_cell.length_a   1.000
_cell.length_b   1.000
_cell.length_c   1.000
_cell.angle_alpha   90.00
_cell.angle_beta   90.00
_cell.angle_gamma   90.00
#
_symmetry.space_group_name_H-M   'P 1'
#
loop_
_entity.id
_entity.type
_entity.pdbx_description
1 polymer ?
#
loop_
_entity_poly.entity_id
_entity_poly.type
_entity_poly.pdbx_seq_one_letter_code
_entity_poly.pdbx_strand_id
1 'polypeptide(L)'
;MTTKAEHFNTLMMRFSTRSANVGVVGLGYVGLPLMAACHNKVGHLVGYDCDSKRVRQLLSAETSPVESVSAETLQYWHESGRVRITDDPSLLATVDVIVICVPTPVDDERGQPDLSCVDAAAAAVK
;
A
#
# COMPACT_ATOMS: atom_id res chain seq x y z
N MET A 1 23.91 17.88 6.60
CA MET A 1 22.48 18.03 6.28
C MET A 1 22.25 17.69 4.81
N THR A 2 21.36 16.74 4.51
CA THR A 2 21.12 16.29 3.14
C THR A 2 20.20 17.27 2.40
N THR A 3 20.57 17.65 1.18
CA THR A 3 19.78 18.57 0.36
C THR A 3 18.59 17.86 -0.29
N LYS A 4 17.61 18.63 -0.80
CA LYS A 4 16.48 18.08 -1.56
C LYS A 4 16.95 17.34 -2.82
N ALA A 5 17.99 17.86 -3.48
CA ALA A 5 18.57 17.23 -4.67
C ALA A 5 19.22 15.88 -4.33
N GLU A 6 19.92 15.80 -3.22
CA GLU A 6 20.53 14.55 -2.75
C GLU A 6 19.46 13.50 -2.38
N HIS A 7 18.38 13.91 -1.71
CA HIS A 7 17.25 13.03 -1.42
C HIS A 7 16.60 12.51 -2.70
N PHE A 8 16.38 13.38 -3.68
CA PHE A 8 15.83 13.00 -4.97
C PHE A 8 16.72 11.97 -5.69
N ASN A 9 18.02 12.25 -5.77
CA ASN A 9 18.97 11.37 -6.42
C ASN A 9 19.05 10.00 -5.71
N THR A 10 19.02 9.98 -4.38
CA THR A 10 19.01 8.74 -3.60
C THR A 10 17.76 7.92 -3.90
N LEU A 11 16.59 8.57 -3.94
CA LEU A 11 15.33 7.89 -4.24
C LEU A 11 15.31 7.33 -5.67
N MET A 12 15.78 8.11 -6.65
CA MET A 12 15.87 7.67 -8.04
C MET A 12 16.81 6.47 -8.19
N MET A 13 17.92 6.47 -7.48
CA MET A 13 18.84 5.34 -7.46
C MET A 13 18.18 4.08 -6.85
N ARG A 14 17.43 4.23 -5.76
CA ARG A 14 16.70 3.12 -5.14
C ARG A 14 15.67 2.53 -6.09
N PHE A 15 14.95 3.33 -6.85
CA PHE A 15 14.03 2.82 -7.87
C PHE A 15 14.78 2.10 -9.00
N SER A 16 15.86 2.67 -9.49
CA SER A 16 16.68 2.06 -10.56
C SER A 16 17.25 0.71 -10.15
N THR A 17 17.64 0.55 -8.90
CA THR A 17 18.20 -0.69 -8.34
C THR A 17 17.14 -1.62 -7.75
N ARG A 18 15.86 -1.28 -7.81
CA ARG A 18 14.73 -2.02 -7.23
C ARG A 18 14.87 -2.22 -5.72
N SER A 19 15.46 -1.25 -5.03
CA SER A 19 15.65 -1.28 -3.58
C SER A 19 14.77 -0.26 -2.83
N ALA A 20 13.97 0.54 -3.53
CA ALA A 20 13.02 1.45 -2.90
C ALA A 20 11.94 0.67 -2.15
N ASN A 21 11.63 1.11 -0.93
CA ASN A 21 10.54 0.55 -0.13
C ASN A 21 9.27 1.35 -0.40
N VAL A 22 8.18 0.67 -0.68
CA VAL A 22 6.91 1.30 -1.08
C VAL A 22 5.81 0.90 -0.12
N GLY A 23 5.01 1.87 0.29
CA GLY A 23 3.79 1.67 1.05
C GLY A 23 2.56 1.91 0.18
N VAL A 24 1.55 1.07 0.31
CA VAL A 24 0.24 1.22 -0.34
C VAL A 24 -0.80 1.34 0.75
N VAL A 25 -1.54 2.44 0.75
CA VAL A 25 -2.62 2.71 1.69
C VAL A 25 -3.96 2.47 1.01
N GLY A 26 -4.73 1.52 1.51
CA GLY A 26 -5.98 1.07 0.91
C GLY A 26 -5.79 -0.22 0.11
N LEU A 27 -6.31 -1.32 0.63
CA LEU A 27 -6.10 -2.67 0.09
C LEU A 27 -7.40 -3.21 -0.54
N GLY A 28 -7.88 -2.47 -1.53
CA GLY A 28 -9.07 -2.81 -2.30
C GLY A 28 -8.75 -3.07 -3.78
N TYR A 29 -9.68 -2.69 -4.65
CA TYR A 29 -9.62 -2.96 -6.09
C TYR A 29 -8.48 -2.25 -6.82
N VAL A 30 -7.90 -1.22 -6.24
CA VAL A 30 -6.76 -0.49 -6.82
C VAL A 30 -5.47 -0.85 -6.10
N GLY A 31 -5.48 -0.82 -4.77
CA GLY A 31 -4.27 -1.02 -3.97
C GLY A 31 -3.67 -2.42 -4.11
N LEU A 32 -4.48 -3.48 -4.02
CA LEU A 32 -4.00 -4.85 -4.15
C LEU A 32 -3.43 -5.17 -5.53
N PRO A 33 -4.10 -4.81 -6.65
CA PRO A 33 -3.49 -5.00 -7.97
C PRO A 33 -2.22 -4.19 -8.17
N LEU A 34 -2.13 -2.98 -7.61
CA LEU A 34 -0.91 -2.19 -7.64
C LEU A 34 0.25 -2.92 -6.92
N MET A 35 -0.03 -3.48 -5.74
CA MET A 35 0.96 -4.29 -5.02
C MET A 35 1.41 -5.49 -5.84
N ALA A 36 0.49 -6.17 -6.51
CA ALA A 36 0.81 -7.30 -7.37
C ALA A 36 1.70 -6.90 -8.55
N ALA A 37 1.48 -5.70 -9.10
CA ALA A 37 2.29 -5.19 -10.21
C ALA A 37 3.71 -4.81 -9.79
N CYS A 38 3.93 -4.41 -8.55
CA CYS A 38 5.22 -3.86 -8.12
C CYS A 38 6.01 -4.72 -7.13
N HIS A 39 5.45 -5.81 -6.58
CA HIS A 39 6.09 -6.55 -5.47
C HIS A 39 7.48 -7.11 -5.78
N ASN A 40 7.80 -7.39 -7.04
CA ASN A 40 9.12 -7.87 -7.47
C ASN A 40 9.99 -6.77 -8.11
N LYS A 41 9.52 -5.52 -8.10
CA LYS A 41 10.22 -4.36 -8.69
C LYS A 41 10.68 -3.35 -7.65
N VAL A 42 10.43 -3.63 -6.38
CA VAL A 42 10.77 -2.76 -5.24
C VAL A 42 11.52 -3.58 -4.17
N GLY A 43 12.06 -2.92 -3.18
CA GLY A 43 12.76 -3.56 -2.08
C GLY A 43 11.80 -4.30 -1.16
N HIS A 44 11.11 -3.54 -0.33
CA HIS A 44 10.03 -4.02 0.53
C HIS A 44 8.73 -3.31 0.18
N LEU A 45 7.61 -4.02 0.41
CA LEU A 45 6.28 -3.52 0.12
C LEU A 45 5.43 -3.63 1.39
N VAL A 46 4.88 -2.51 1.84
CA VAL A 46 3.97 -2.46 2.98
C VAL A 46 2.58 -2.13 2.47
N GLY A 47 1.63 -3.02 2.68
CA GLY A 47 0.21 -2.77 2.43
C GLY A 47 -0.50 -2.45 3.75
N TYR A 48 -1.11 -1.29 3.83
CA TYR A 48 -1.84 -0.84 5.00
C TYR A 48 -3.32 -0.63 4.66
N ASP A 49 -4.18 -1.11 5.55
CA ASP A 49 -5.60 -0.79 5.54
C ASP A 49 -6.08 -0.57 6.97
N CYS A 50 -6.95 0.41 7.19
CA CYS A 50 -7.54 0.67 8.49
C CYS A 50 -8.59 -0.37 8.88
N ASP A 51 -9.10 -1.16 7.92
CA ASP A 51 -10.05 -2.23 8.17
C ASP A 51 -9.31 -3.51 8.61
N SER A 52 -9.32 -3.77 9.91
CA SER A 52 -8.68 -4.96 10.50
C SER A 52 -9.25 -6.28 9.97
N LYS A 53 -10.52 -6.31 9.57
CA LYS A 53 -11.12 -7.50 8.96
C LYS A 53 -10.50 -7.80 7.59
N ARG A 54 -10.31 -6.76 6.79
CA ARG A 54 -9.64 -6.85 5.49
C ARG A 54 -8.20 -7.36 5.66
N VAL A 55 -7.47 -6.80 6.60
CA VAL A 55 -6.10 -7.22 6.91
C VAL A 55 -6.05 -8.68 7.34
N ARG A 56 -6.93 -9.11 8.23
CA ARG A 56 -7.00 -10.52 8.65
C ARG A 56 -7.32 -11.45 7.49
N GLN A 57 -8.25 -11.07 6.61
CA GLN A 57 -8.57 -11.86 5.41
C GLN A 57 -7.34 -12.04 4.51
N LEU A 58 -6.61 -10.96 4.27
CA LEU A 58 -5.40 -10.99 3.43
C LEU A 58 -4.29 -11.83 4.06
N LEU A 59 -4.10 -11.71 5.38
CA LEU A 59 -3.07 -12.48 6.10
C LEU A 59 -3.40 -13.98 6.17
N SER A 60 -4.68 -14.36 6.17
CA SER A 60 -5.06 -15.78 6.12
C SER A 60 -4.68 -16.43 4.79
N ALA A 61 -4.64 -15.65 3.71
CA ALA A 61 -4.33 -16.10 2.35
C ALA A 61 -5.20 -17.27 1.86
N GLU A 62 -6.36 -17.47 2.47
CA GLU A 62 -7.32 -18.51 2.07
C GLU A 62 -8.14 -18.06 0.87
N THR A 63 -8.59 -16.81 0.90
CA THR A 63 -9.36 -16.19 -0.18
C THR A 63 -8.88 -14.77 -0.41
N SER A 64 -8.94 -14.31 -1.65
CA SER A 64 -8.66 -12.92 -1.97
C SER A 64 -9.96 -12.12 -2.08
N PRO A 65 -10.02 -10.90 -1.50
CA PRO A 65 -11.18 -10.03 -1.68
C PRO A 65 -11.26 -9.39 -3.07
N VAL A 66 -10.20 -9.53 -3.88
CA VAL A 66 -10.09 -8.94 -5.22
C VAL A 66 -9.76 -10.04 -6.21
N GLU A 67 -10.61 -10.20 -7.23
CA GLU A 67 -10.47 -11.28 -8.22
C GLU A 67 -9.14 -11.24 -8.99
N SER A 68 -8.62 -10.05 -9.25
CA SER A 68 -7.36 -9.87 -9.99
C SER A 68 -6.10 -10.23 -9.21
N VAL A 69 -6.22 -10.51 -7.91
CA VAL A 69 -5.12 -10.93 -7.05
C VAL A 69 -5.50 -12.26 -6.41
N SER A 70 -4.81 -13.33 -6.77
CA SER A 70 -5.16 -14.69 -6.33
C SER A 70 -4.73 -14.98 -4.88
N ALA A 71 -5.34 -16.02 -4.29
CA ALA A 71 -4.92 -16.52 -2.99
C ALA A 71 -3.48 -17.03 -3.01
N GLU A 72 -3.04 -17.61 -4.12
CA GLU A 72 -1.65 -18.04 -4.31
C GLU A 72 -0.68 -16.87 -4.26
N THR A 73 -1.05 -15.72 -4.83
CA THR A 73 -0.26 -14.49 -4.74
C THR A 73 -0.12 -14.03 -3.29
N LEU A 74 -1.20 -14.06 -2.52
CA LEU A 74 -1.17 -13.70 -1.10
C LEU A 74 -0.28 -14.63 -0.29
N GLN A 75 -0.32 -15.93 -0.56
CA GLN A 75 0.55 -16.92 0.09
C GLN A 75 2.01 -16.66 -0.25
N TYR A 76 2.31 -16.39 -1.51
CA TYR A 76 3.65 -16.04 -1.96
C TYR A 76 4.18 -14.79 -1.24
N TRP A 77 3.36 -13.76 -1.10
CA TRP A 77 3.75 -12.55 -0.36
C TRP A 77 4.10 -12.87 1.09
N HIS A 78 3.27 -13.68 1.74
CA HIS A 78 3.51 -14.09 3.13
C HIS A 78 4.83 -14.84 3.29
N GLU A 79 5.13 -15.74 2.37
CA GLU A 79 6.35 -16.55 2.40
C GLU A 79 7.61 -15.77 2.01
N SER A 80 7.48 -14.77 1.14
CA SER A 80 8.63 -14.02 0.62
C SER A 80 9.37 -13.19 1.68
N GLY A 81 8.67 -12.77 2.74
CA GLY A 81 9.21 -11.86 3.75
C GLY A 81 9.42 -10.42 3.27
N ARG A 82 9.10 -10.11 2.01
CA ARG A 82 9.30 -8.78 1.40
C ARG A 82 8.02 -7.96 1.33
N VAL A 83 6.87 -8.58 1.54
CA VAL A 83 5.57 -7.94 1.54
C VAL A 83 4.95 -8.05 2.92
N ARG A 84 4.52 -6.93 3.48
CA ARG A 84 3.89 -6.87 4.79
C ARG A 84 2.52 -6.24 4.69
N ILE A 85 1.50 -6.98 5.12
CA ILE A 85 0.12 -6.50 5.20
C ILE A 85 -0.17 -6.16 6.66
N THR A 86 -0.69 -4.96 6.93
CA THR A 86 -0.86 -4.49 8.30
C THR A 86 -2.00 -3.49 8.45
N ASP A 87 -2.56 -3.41 9.64
CA ASP A 87 -3.45 -2.34 10.09
C ASP A 87 -2.75 -1.36 11.05
N ASP A 88 -1.44 -1.51 11.23
CA ASP A 88 -0.62 -0.61 12.04
C ASP A 88 0.01 0.48 11.17
N PRO A 89 -0.46 1.75 11.27
CA PRO A 89 0.07 2.83 10.43
C PRO A 89 1.53 3.18 10.72
N SER A 90 2.08 2.78 11.86
CA SER A 90 3.49 3.06 12.19
C SER A 90 4.46 2.41 11.23
N LEU A 91 4.07 1.31 10.57
CA LEU A 91 4.90 0.63 9.58
C LEU A 91 5.09 1.46 8.30
N LEU A 92 4.23 2.43 8.03
CA LEU A 92 4.39 3.35 6.90
C LEU A 92 5.60 4.28 7.07
N ALA A 93 6.12 4.43 8.28
CA ALA A 93 7.36 5.21 8.52
C ALA A 93 8.62 4.52 7.95
N THR A 94 8.53 3.24 7.60
CA THR A 94 9.67 2.46 7.11
C THR A 94 9.85 2.50 5.59
N VAL A 95 8.95 3.17 4.87
CA VAL A 95 8.96 3.19 3.40
C VAL A 95 9.46 4.52 2.85
N ASP A 96 9.91 4.49 1.61
CA ASP A 96 10.43 5.68 0.90
C ASP A 96 9.33 6.44 0.17
N VAL A 97 8.30 5.73 -0.29
CA VAL A 97 7.17 6.26 -1.07
C VAL A 97 5.88 5.64 -0.59
N ILE A 98 4.84 6.46 -0.48
CA ILE A 98 3.50 6.00 -0.12
C ILE A 98 2.53 6.35 -1.26
N VAL A 99 1.77 5.35 -1.70
CA VAL A 99 0.70 5.50 -2.69
C VAL A 99 -0.64 5.30 -1.98
N ILE A 100 -1.49 6.31 -2.02
CA ILE A 100 -2.81 6.27 -1.38
C ILE A 100 -3.84 5.82 -2.42
N CYS A 101 -4.48 4.68 -2.14
CA CYS A 101 -5.45 4.01 -3.01
C CYS A 101 -6.78 3.77 -2.28
N VAL A 102 -7.23 4.74 -1.51
CA VAL A 102 -8.49 4.65 -0.76
C VAL A 102 -9.68 5.04 -1.63
N PRO A 103 -10.91 4.54 -1.32
CA PRO A 103 -12.08 4.91 -2.08
C PRO A 103 -12.48 6.37 -1.85
N THR A 104 -13.05 6.97 -2.89
CA THR A 104 -13.65 8.31 -2.85
C THR A 104 -15.09 8.21 -3.37
N PRO A 105 -16.01 7.60 -2.59
CA PRO A 105 -17.39 7.43 -3.05
C PRO A 105 -18.07 8.79 -3.22
N VAL A 106 -19.03 8.84 -4.12
CA VAL A 106 -19.84 10.04 -4.33
C VAL A 106 -21.03 10.00 -3.37
N ASP A 107 -21.24 11.10 -2.66
CA ASP A 107 -22.44 11.30 -1.85
C ASP A 107 -23.67 11.41 -2.76
N ASP A 108 -24.58 10.44 -2.67
CA ASP A 108 -25.77 10.37 -3.51
C ASP A 108 -26.70 11.56 -3.32
N GLU A 109 -26.72 12.19 -2.15
CA GLU A 109 -27.59 13.34 -1.84
C GLU A 109 -27.03 14.65 -2.42
N ARG A 110 -25.70 14.81 -2.42
CA ARG A 110 -25.03 16.07 -2.79
C ARG A 110 -24.30 15.99 -4.13
N GLY A 111 -24.09 14.79 -4.67
CA GLY A 111 -23.32 14.57 -5.89
C GLY A 111 -21.84 14.96 -5.74
N GLN A 112 -21.33 15.05 -4.51
CA GLN A 112 -19.95 15.43 -4.22
C GLN A 112 -19.13 14.22 -3.76
N PRO A 113 -17.82 14.19 -4.03
CA PRO A 113 -16.97 13.11 -3.54
C PRO A 113 -16.83 13.18 -2.02
N ASP A 114 -16.95 12.02 -1.37
CA ASP A 114 -16.63 11.85 0.05
C ASP A 114 -15.13 11.61 0.20
N LEU A 115 -14.43 12.59 0.76
CA LEU A 115 -12.97 12.56 0.95
C LEU A 115 -12.54 12.07 2.34
N SER A 116 -13.47 11.54 3.15
CA SER A 116 -13.15 11.11 4.52
C SER A 116 -12.07 10.03 4.57
N CYS A 117 -12.07 9.09 3.61
CA CYS A 117 -11.03 8.06 3.51
C CYS A 117 -9.67 8.66 3.13
N VAL A 118 -9.65 9.67 2.26
CA VAL A 118 -8.41 10.37 1.88
C VAL A 118 -7.84 11.14 3.07
N ASP A 119 -8.68 11.84 3.82
CA ASP A 119 -8.25 12.58 5.02
C ASP A 119 -7.71 11.64 6.09
N ALA A 120 -8.37 10.51 6.32
CA ALA A 120 -7.89 9.49 7.26
C ALA A 120 -6.55 8.89 6.81
N ALA A 121 -6.38 8.60 5.51
CA ALA A 121 -5.12 8.10 4.96
C ALA A 121 -4.00 9.12 5.12
N ALA A 122 -4.26 10.39 4.79
CA ALA A 122 -3.29 11.47 4.95
C ALA A 122 -2.86 11.64 6.42
N ALA A 123 -3.79 11.50 7.37
CA ALA A 123 -3.46 11.53 8.80
C ALA A 123 -2.59 10.33 9.23
N ALA A 124 -2.83 9.16 8.66
CA ALA A 124 -2.07 7.93 8.98
C ALA A 124 -0.61 8.00 8.52
N VAL A 125 -0.30 8.79 7.48
CA VAL A 125 1.06 8.90 6.91
C VAL A 125 1.89 10.05 7.48
N LYS A 126 1.36 10.82 8.41
CA LYS A 126 2.08 11.93 9.04
C LYS A 126 3.16 11.49 10.02
#